data_ee81985d128bfedb5bdf8f2d98dfa72d
#
_entry.id   ee81985d128bfedb5bdf8f2d98dfa72d
#
_cell.length_a   1.000
_cell.length_b   1.000
_cell.length_c   1.000
_cell.angle_alpha   90.00
_cell.angle_beta   90.00
_cell.angle_gamma   90.00
#
_symmetry.space_group_name_H-M   'P 1'
#
loop_
_entity.id
_entity.type
_entity.pdbx_description
1 polymer ?
#
loop_
_entity_poly.entity_id
_entity_poly.type
_entity_poly.pdbx_seq_one_letter_code
_entity_poly.pdbx_strand_id
1 'polypeptide(L)'
;MPLTNNMLEQIVSWCNSSDTLVDIRSQARSEYFGYDEPGDVHYMAGAGNITSRERRFLGWFALTYQLPDGNHPAELAAENLLSGSELASAIESIKGARYVLAVVAMVNPGRGLILRLEDEEFSVDNRQLSRAFIRNDAICTYILPAGRRGWLVGPGWLEWPTGIMPGMQAKLKNFQLTPIQLERFLQQRIDPNENHPKSELPQDSSLKTAVARMTKAAKAEGIQNLVMTQTQWKKLVAPYMKSSQINEFVKEISKRVGSVQSVDDLNKWLGLAMNIWNNTPQPDRGGKSPLEIRQERKPESGG
;
A
#
# COMPACT_ATOMS: atom_id res chain seq x y z
N MET A 1 15.82 -16.35 23.67
CA MET A 1 16.13 -16.16 22.22
C MET A 1 15.34 -14.95 21.73
N PRO A 2 15.85 -14.10 20.84
CA PRO A 2 15.07 -12.94 20.35
C PRO A 2 13.86 -13.38 19.53
N LEU A 3 12.81 -12.55 19.47
CA LEU A 3 11.66 -12.76 18.60
C LEU A 3 12.12 -12.83 17.14
N THR A 4 11.60 -13.79 16.39
CA THR A 4 11.91 -14.00 14.96
C THR A 4 10.67 -13.73 14.09
N ASN A 5 10.86 -13.52 12.78
CA ASN A 5 9.74 -13.38 11.83
C ASN A 5 8.79 -14.61 11.89
N ASN A 6 9.34 -15.81 11.99
CA ASN A 6 8.53 -17.04 12.06
C ASN A 6 7.68 -17.10 13.34
N MET A 7 8.26 -16.75 14.49
CA MET A 7 7.50 -16.70 15.75
C MET A 7 6.40 -15.64 15.70
N LEU A 8 6.68 -14.46 15.13
CA LEU A 8 5.69 -13.40 14.96
C LEU A 8 4.53 -13.84 14.05
N GLU A 9 4.82 -14.50 12.94
CA GLU A 9 3.80 -15.06 12.04
C GLU A 9 2.95 -16.14 12.76
N GLN A 10 3.55 -17.00 13.58
CA GLN A 10 2.82 -17.99 14.38
C GLN A 10 1.90 -17.31 15.41
N ILE A 11 2.38 -16.30 16.12
CA ILE A 11 1.60 -15.50 17.09
C ILE A 11 0.40 -14.86 16.39
N VAL A 12 0.61 -14.20 15.26
CA VAL A 12 -0.46 -13.54 14.50
C VAL A 12 -1.46 -14.56 13.92
N SER A 13 -0.96 -15.69 13.45
CA SER A 13 -1.81 -16.81 12.98
C SER A 13 -2.68 -17.34 14.10
N TRP A 14 -2.14 -17.53 15.30
CA TRP A 14 -2.90 -17.94 16.47
C TRP A 14 -4.00 -16.92 16.82
N CYS A 15 -3.67 -15.62 16.82
CA CYS A 15 -4.67 -14.55 17.04
C CYS A 15 -5.81 -14.61 16.02
N ASN A 16 -5.52 -15.03 14.79
CA ASN A 16 -6.54 -15.16 13.72
C ASN A 16 -7.40 -16.41 13.85
N SER A 17 -6.87 -17.51 14.35
CA SER A 17 -7.55 -18.82 14.35
C SER A 17 -8.07 -19.27 15.72
N SER A 18 -7.68 -18.60 16.81
CA SER A 18 -8.08 -18.99 18.16
C SER A 18 -9.57 -18.79 18.41
N ASP A 19 -10.23 -19.85 18.89
CA ASP A 19 -11.64 -19.81 19.28
C ASP A 19 -11.89 -18.91 20.49
N THR A 20 -10.89 -18.77 21.38
CA THR A 20 -10.97 -17.86 22.54
C THR A 20 -11.07 -16.38 22.15
N LEU A 21 -10.65 -16.02 20.95
CA LEU A 21 -10.66 -14.65 20.45
C LEU A 21 -11.74 -14.38 19.40
N VAL A 22 -12.60 -15.35 19.07
CA VAL A 22 -13.52 -15.23 17.92
C VAL A 22 -14.49 -14.03 18.06
N ASP A 23 -15.12 -13.88 19.22
CA ASP A 23 -16.08 -12.80 19.46
C ASP A 23 -15.38 -11.44 19.56
N ILE A 24 -14.25 -11.41 20.28
CA ILE A 24 -13.42 -10.20 20.44
C ILE A 24 -12.89 -9.76 19.07
N ARG A 25 -12.42 -10.70 18.25
CA ARG A 25 -11.94 -10.41 16.90
C ARG A 25 -13.04 -9.88 15.99
N SER A 26 -14.26 -10.40 16.11
CA SER A 26 -15.41 -9.89 15.36
C SER A 26 -15.75 -8.45 15.76
N GLN A 27 -15.75 -8.14 17.06
CA GLN A 27 -15.93 -6.77 17.55
C GLN A 27 -14.80 -5.85 17.10
N ALA A 28 -13.55 -6.27 17.25
CA ALA A 28 -12.37 -5.53 16.82
C ALA A 28 -12.39 -5.26 15.31
N ARG A 29 -12.90 -6.22 14.53
CA ARG A 29 -13.06 -6.07 13.08
C ARG A 29 -14.05 -4.96 12.73
N SER A 30 -15.18 -4.91 13.41
CA SER A 30 -16.17 -3.84 13.24
C SER A 30 -15.63 -2.47 13.64
N GLU A 31 -14.79 -2.42 14.66
CA GLU A 31 -14.10 -1.19 15.08
C GLU A 31 -13.09 -0.70 14.03
N TYR A 32 -12.27 -1.64 13.49
CA TYR A 32 -11.20 -1.34 12.54
C TYR A 32 -11.74 -0.88 11.18
N PHE A 33 -12.70 -1.61 10.64
CA PHE A 33 -13.28 -1.35 9.33
C PHE A 33 -14.47 -0.40 9.33
N GLY A 34 -15.02 -0.09 10.51
CA GLY A 34 -16.35 0.50 10.61
C GLY A 34 -17.42 -0.58 10.37
N TYR A 35 -18.64 -0.16 10.08
CA TYR A 35 -19.77 -1.06 9.85
C TYR A 35 -19.81 -1.64 8.42
N ASP A 36 -18.83 -1.30 7.57
CA ASP A 36 -18.78 -1.77 6.19
C ASP A 36 -18.20 -3.18 6.11
N GLU A 37 -18.95 -4.09 5.49
CA GLU A 37 -18.44 -5.43 5.22
C GLU A 37 -17.29 -5.41 4.22
N PRO A 38 -16.27 -6.27 4.39
CA PRO A 38 -15.08 -6.28 3.53
C PRO A 38 -15.35 -6.54 2.04
N GLY A 39 -16.52 -7.02 1.69
CA GLY A 39 -16.92 -7.36 0.31
C GLY A 39 -17.24 -6.17 -0.57
N ASP A 40 -17.64 -5.03 0.02
CA ASP A 40 -18.19 -3.90 -0.73
C ASP A 40 -17.19 -2.79 -1.03
N VAL A 41 -15.95 -2.93 -0.56
CA VAL A 41 -14.94 -1.88 -0.69
C VAL A 41 -14.10 -2.10 -1.94
N HIS A 42 -14.30 -1.26 -2.94
CA HIS A 42 -13.43 -1.17 -4.11
C HIS A 42 -12.12 -0.46 -3.73
N TYR A 43 -11.02 -1.22 -3.67
CA TYR A 43 -9.70 -0.67 -3.39
C TYR A 43 -9.14 0.11 -4.57
N MET A 44 -8.49 1.24 -4.25
CA MET A 44 -7.62 1.92 -5.23
C MET A 44 -6.53 0.94 -5.69
N ALA A 45 -6.23 0.96 -6.98
CA ALA A 45 -5.04 0.31 -7.50
C ALA A 45 -3.83 0.83 -6.73
N GLY A 46 -3.11 -0.05 -6.03
CA GLY A 46 -1.98 0.33 -5.16
C GLY A 46 -2.23 0.28 -3.66
N ALA A 47 -3.49 0.31 -3.18
CA ALA A 47 -3.79 0.19 -1.75
C ALA A 47 -3.70 -1.26 -1.22
N GLY A 48 -3.31 -2.21 -2.05
CA GLY A 48 -3.26 -3.63 -1.75
C GLY A 48 -4.57 -4.34 -2.10
N ASN A 49 -4.50 -5.65 -2.14
CA ASN A 49 -5.67 -6.51 -2.33
C ASN A 49 -6.38 -6.74 -0.97
N ILE A 50 -7.52 -7.42 -0.98
CA ILE A 50 -8.28 -7.79 0.23
C ILE A 50 -7.37 -8.50 1.26
N THR A 51 -6.46 -9.34 0.79
CA THR A 51 -5.48 -10.05 1.64
C THR A 51 -4.54 -9.08 2.37
N SER A 52 -4.11 -8.00 1.73
CA SER A 52 -3.27 -6.97 2.36
C SER A 52 -4.04 -6.18 3.42
N ARG A 53 -5.31 -5.91 3.20
CA ARG A 53 -6.21 -5.27 4.17
C ARG A 53 -6.39 -6.14 5.40
N GLU A 54 -6.71 -7.40 5.21
CA GLU A 54 -6.85 -8.36 6.30
C GLU A 54 -5.56 -8.47 7.12
N ARG A 55 -4.40 -8.51 6.46
CA ARG A 55 -3.11 -8.54 7.14
C ARG A 55 -2.86 -7.28 7.98
N ARG A 56 -3.29 -6.09 7.51
CA ARG A 56 -3.20 -4.86 8.31
C ARG A 56 -4.12 -4.91 9.53
N PHE A 57 -5.35 -5.39 9.34
CA PHE A 57 -6.27 -5.63 10.45
C PHE A 57 -5.66 -6.58 11.48
N LEU A 58 -5.13 -7.73 11.05
CA LEU A 58 -4.52 -8.71 11.94
C LEU A 58 -3.31 -8.15 12.69
N GLY A 59 -2.50 -7.31 12.03
CA GLY A 59 -1.40 -6.60 12.68
C GLY A 59 -1.89 -5.66 13.78
N TRP A 60 -2.91 -4.85 13.50
CA TRP A 60 -3.53 -3.97 14.49
C TRP A 60 -4.20 -4.76 15.63
N PHE A 61 -4.98 -5.78 15.29
CA PHE A 61 -5.65 -6.61 16.28
C PHE A 61 -4.65 -7.27 17.22
N ALA A 62 -3.60 -7.88 16.67
CA ALA A 62 -2.61 -8.58 17.46
C ALA A 62 -1.78 -7.64 18.36
N LEU A 63 -1.36 -6.47 17.84
CA LEU A 63 -0.32 -5.63 18.45
C LEU A 63 -0.83 -4.34 19.12
N THR A 64 -2.10 -3.97 18.91
CA THR A 64 -2.63 -2.68 19.43
C THR A 64 -3.98 -2.82 20.13
N TYR A 65 -4.82 -3.75 19.67
CA TYR A 65 -6.12 -3.97 20.30
C TYR A 65 -5.93 -4.41 21.76
N GLN A 66 -6.69 -3.82 22.67
CA GLN A 66 -6.62 -4.16 24.10
C GLN A 66 -7.73 -5.12 24.47
N LEU A 67 -7.35 -6.24 25.09
CA LEU A 67 -8.25 -7.19 25.73
C LEU A 67 -8.80 -6.58 27.03
N PRO A 68 -9.89 -7.14 27.61
CA PRO A 68 -10.48 -6.65 28.86
C PRO A 68 -9.53 -6.61 30.04
N ASP A 69 -8.49 -7.45 30.04
CA ASP A 69 -7.43 -7.51 31.06
C ASP A 69 -6.28 -6.51 30.81
N GLY A 70 -6.35 -5.74 29.72
CA GLY A 70 -5.36 -4.73 29.33
C GLY A 70 -4.19 -5.29 28.51
N ASN A 71 -4.11 -6.60 28.29
CA ASN A 71 -3.09 -7.22 27.44
C ASN A 71 -3.45 -7.08 25.94
N HIS A 72 -2.48 -7.32 25.08
CA HIS A 72 -2.73 -7.45 23.64
C HIS A 72 -2.96 -8.92 23.25
N PRO A 73 -3.77 -9.21 22.20
CA PRO A 73 -3.96 -10.58 21.72
C PRO A 73 -2.64 -11.32 21.40
N ALA A 74 -1.61 -10.60 20.94
CA ALA A 74 -0.29 -11.17 20.68
C ALA A 74 0.43 -11.62 21.97
N GLU A 75 0.21 -10.96 23.12
CA GLU A 75 0.77 -11.38 24.39
C GLU A 75 0.12 -12.70 24.83
N LEU A 76 -1.20 -12.80 24.75
CA LEU A 76 -1.93 -14.03 25.04
C LEU A 76 -1.50 -15.18 24.11
N ALA A 77 -1.32 -14.90 22.83
CA ALA A 77 -0.81 -15.88 21.87
C ALA A 77 0.61 -16.34 22.23
N ALA A 78 1.49 -15.41 22.60
CA ALA A 78 2.86 -15.75 23.02
C ALA A 78 2.87 -16.66 24.27
N GLU A 79 2.00 -16.39 25.25
CA GLU A 79 1.85 -17.24 26.45
C GLU A 79 1.38 -18.66 26.11
N ASN A 80 0.56 -18.83 25.07
CA ASN A 80 0.09 -20.14 24.64
C ASN A 80 1.10 -20.91 23.77
N LEU A 81 1.96 -20.20 23.03
CA LEU A 81 2.85 -20.81 22.05
C LEU A 81 4.30 -20.97 22.52
N LEU A 82 4.75 -20.13 23.44
CA LEU A 82 6.15 -20.01 23.83
C LEU A 82 6.35 -20.24 25.32
N SER A 83 7.59 -20.48 25.74
CA SER A 83 7.93 -20.67 27.14
C SER A 83 9.30 -20.08 27.47
N GLY A 84 9.57 -19.92 28.78
CA GLY A 84 10.87 -19.51 29.30
C GLY A 84 11.39 -18.20 28.70
N SER A 85 12.63 -18.18 28.23
CA SER A 85 13.30 -17.02 27.71
C SER A 85 12.73 -16.53 26.36
N GLU A 86 12.11 -17.42 25.58
CA GLU A 86 11.45 -17.06 24.31
C GLU A 86 10.19 -16.26 24.57
N LEU A 87 9.36 -16.71 25.52
CA LEU A 87 8.17 -15.97 25.94
C LEU A 87 8.53 -14.57 26.46
N ALA A 88 9.50 -14.48 27.37
CA ALA A 88 9.91 -13.18 27.93
C ALA A 88 10.37 -12.20 26.83
N SER A 89 11.18 -12.70 25.88
CA SER A 89 11.65 -11.88 24.76
C SER A 89 10.52 -11.49 23.79
N ALA A 90 9.56 -12.38 23.55
CA ALA A 90 8.42 -12.09 22.70
C ALA A 90 7.52 -11.02 23.33
N ILE A 91 7.21 -11.13 24.61
CA ILE A 91 6.41 -10.12 25.35
C ILE A 91 7.09 -8.76 25.32
N GLU A 92 8.41 -8.70 25.58
CA GLU A 92 9.16 -7.44 25.49
C GLU A 92 9.08 -6.82 24.09
N SER A 93 9.24 -7.62 23.04
CA SER A 93 9.14 -7.18 21.65
C SER A 93 7.73 -6.70 21.30
N ILE A 94 6.69 -7.42 21.73
CA ILE A 94 5.29 -7.06 21.49
C ILE A 94 4.95 -5.73 22.18
N LYS A 95 5.33 -5.57 23.44
CA LYS A 95 5.13 -4.30 24.19
C LYS A 95 5.91 -3.13 23.61
N GLY A 96 7.04 -3.41 22.96
CA GLY A 96 7.83 -2.41 22.23
C GLY A 96 7.37 -2.13 20.81
N ALA A 97 6.27 -2.75 20.34
CA ALA A 97 5.76 -2.55 19.00
C ALA A 97 5.29 -1.10 18.78
N ARG A 98 5.69 -0.51 17.65
CA ARG A 98 5.28 0.84 17.26
C ARG A 98 4.73 0.82 15.85
N TYR A 99 3.60 1.49 15.61
CA TYR A 99 3.12 1.73 14.25
C TYR A 99 3.77 2.98 13.68
N VAL A 100 4.41 2.87 12.53
CA VAL A 100 5.25 3.93 11.98
C VAL A 100 4.98 4.15 10.49
N LEU A 101 5.19 5.41 10.05
CA LEU A 101 5.42 5.74 8.65
C LEU A 101 6.91 6.04 8.49
N ALA A 102 7.65 5.10 7.95
CA ALA A 102 9.09 5.20 7.78
C ALA A 102 9.48 5.27 6.29
N VAL A 103 10.65 5.85 6.02
CA VAL A 103 11.25 5.88 4.68
C VAL A 103 12.31 4.80 4.57
N VAL A 104 12.34 4.11 3.44
CA VAL A 104 13.39 3.14 3.10
C VAL A 104 14.68 3.91 2.79
N ALA A 105 15.59 3.97 3.76
CA ALA A 105 16.88 4.65 3.62
C ALA A 105 17.87 3.84 2.77
N MET A 106 17.85 2.51 2.92
CA MET A 106 18.72 1.59 2.19
C MET A 106 18.02 0.25 1.97
N VAL A 107 18.30 -0.36 0.82
CA VAL A 107 17.89 -1.74 0.52
C VAL A 107 19.15 -2.58 0.31
N ASN A 108 19.22 -3.72 1.02
CA ASN A 108 20.23 -4.76 0.84
C ASN A 108 19.54 -5.95 0.14
N PRO A 109 19.61 -6.07 -1.21
CA PRO A 109 18.85 -7.07 -1.93
C PRO A 109 19.10 -8.50 -1.44
N GLY A 110 18.03 -9.25 -1.19
CA GLY A 110 18.10 -10.62 -0.69
C GLY A 110 18.47 -10.78 0.79
N ARG A 111 18.65 -9.67 1.53
CA ARG A 111 18.91 -9.67 2.99
C ARG A 111 17.83 -8.90 3.74
N GLY A 112 17.77 -7.58 3.55
CA GLY A 112 16.86 -6.75 4.31
C GLY A 112 16.90 -5.29 3.86
N LEU A 113 16.49 -4.39 4.72
CA LEU A 113 16.46 -2.96 4.46
C LEU A 113 16.70 -2.14 5.74
N ILE A 114 17.03 -0.89 5.58
CA ILE A 114 17.09 0.09 6.66
C ILE A 114 15.91 1.04 6.48
N LEU A 115 15.06 1.09 7.49
CA LEU A 115 13.98 2.07 7.61
C LEU A 115 14.47 3.26 8.41
N ARG A 116 14.08 4.46 8.03
CA ARG A 116 14.37 5.70 8.75
C ARG A 116 13.07 6.42 9.10
N LEU A 117 12.95 6.73 10.38
CA LEU A 117 11.90 7.56 10.94
C LEU A 117 12.57 8.75 11.65
N GLU A 118 12.45 9.94 11.09
CA GLU A 118 13.19 11.12 11.53
C GLU A 118 14.71 10.84 11.59
N ASP A 119 15.33 10.87 12.78
CA ASP A 119 16.75 10.60 12.99
C ASP A 119 17.04 9.15 13.44
N GLU A 120 16.00 8.34 13.63
CA GLU A 120 16.15 6.93 14.02
C GLU A 120 16.24 6.02 12.80
N GLU A 121 17.14 5.03 12.84
CA GLU A 121 17.29 4.00 11.82
C GLU A 121 17.01 2.61 12.40
N PHE A 122 16.21 1.83 11.65
CA PHE A 122 15.77 0.48 12.01
C PHE A 122 16.31 -0.51 10.98
N SER A 123 17.26 -1.33 11.38
CA SER A 123 17.76 -2.42 10.53
C SER A 123 16.80 -3.60 10.58
N VAL A 124 16.19 -3.93 9.45
CA VAL A 124 15.20 -5.00 9.28
C VAL A 124 15.80 -6.09 8.40
N ASP A 125 15.97 -7.29 8.96
CA ASP A 125 16.38 -8.50 8.22
C ASP A 125 15.14 -9.20 7.65
N ASN A 126 14.74 -8.82 6.42
CA ASN A 126 13.59 -9.40 5.73
C ASN A 126 13.79 -9.42 4.22
N ARG A 127 14.01 -10.65 3.67
CA ARG A 127 14.25 -10.87 2.25
C ARG A 127 13.08 -10.45 1.36
N GLN A 128 11.86 -10.62 1.81
CA GLN A 128 10.67 -10.29 1.04
C GLN A 128 10.57 -8.78 0.87
N LEU A 129 10.73 -8.03 1.95
CA LEU A 129 10.72 -6.56 1.92
C LEU A 129 11.85 -6.01 1.05
N SER A 130 13.07 -6.59 1.12
CA SER A 130 14.19 -6.14 0.30
C SER A 130 14.00 -6.33 -1.21
N ARG A 131 13.00 -7.11 -1.62
CA ARG A 131 12.62 -7.30 -3.03
C ARG A 131 11.42 -6.43 -3.43
N ALA A 132 10.60 -6.03 -2.46
CA ALA A 132 9.39 -5.25 -2.68
C ALA A 132 9.66 -3.75 -2.74
N PHE A 133 10.66 -3.27 -1.98
CA PHE A 133 10.92 -1.84 -1.80
C PHE A 133 12.18 -1.37 -2.52
N ILE A 134 12.19 -0.09 -2.89
CA ILE A 134 13.39 0.63 -3.34
C ILE A 134 13.71 1.78 -2.36
N ARG A 135 14.92 2.33 -2.48
CA ARG A 135 15.33 3.50 -1.68
C ARG A 135 14.37 4.67 -1.90
N ASN A 136 14.02 5.34 -0.81
CA ASN A 136 13.08 6.46 -0.70
C ASN A 136 11.59 6.08 -0.84
N ASP A 137 11.23 4.82 -1.03
CA ASP A 137 9.85 4.40 -0.78
C ASP A 137 9.50 4.64 0.69
N ALA A 138 8.22 4.78 0.98
CA ALA A 138 7.74 4.82 2.34
C ALA A 138 6.89 3.61 2.66
N ILE A 139 6.92 3.23 3.92
CA ILE A 139 6.18 2.10 4.45
C ILE A 139 5.42 2.51 5.72
N CYS A 140 4.11 2.23 5.74
CA CYS A 140 3.33 2.24 6.98
C CYS A 140 3.27 0.82 7.52
N THR A 141 3.76 0.58 8.72
CA THR A 141 3.83 -0.76 9.31
C THR A 141 4.10 -0.71 10.80
N TYR A 142 3.94 -1.86 11.47
CA TYR A 142 4.51 -2.06 12.79
C TYR A 142 5.99 -2.37 12.69
N ILE A 143 6.78 -1.82 13.61
CA ILE A 143 8.14 -2.24 13.88
C ILE A 143 8.22 -2.74 15.31
N LEU A 144 8.92 -3.87 15.52
CA LEU A 144 9.09 -4.50 16.81
C LEU A 144 10.58 -4.72 17.07
N PRO A 145 11.08 -4.40 18.27
CA PRO A 145 12.47 -4.72 18.62
C PRO A 145 12.71 -6.25 18.60
N ALA A 146 13.82 -6.68 18.01
CA ALA A 146 14.22 -8.08 17.90
C ALA A 146 15.62 -8.27 18.47
N GLY A 147 15.74 -8.26 19.79
CA GLY A 147 17.01 -8.33 20.48
C GLY A 147 17.83 -7.04 20.39
N ARG A 148 19.16 -7.13 20.58
CA ARG A 148 20.00 -5.94 20.85
C ARG A 148 20.16 -4.94 19.68
N ARG A 149 19.96 -5.35 18.44
CA ARG A 149 20.23 -4.47 17.26
C ARG A 149 19.32 -4.74 16.06
N GLY A 150 18.35 -5.62 16.17
CA GLY A 150 17.46 -5.96 15.06
C GLY A 150 16.04 -5.47 15.29
N TRP A 151 15.33 -5.32 14.18
CA TRP A 151 13.92 -4.96 14.15
C TRP A 151 13.16 -5.90 13.23
N LEU A 152 11.93 -6.23 13.62
CA LEU A 152 10.99 -6.94 12.76
C LEU A 152 9.97 -5.94 12.21
N VAL A 153 9.46 -6.27 11.04
CA VAL A 153 8.27 -5.60 10.46
C VAL A 153 7.07 -6.48 10.73
N GLY A 154 6.03 -5.88 11.29
CA GLY A 154 4.77 -6.53 11.56
C GLY A 154 4.00 -6.89 10.30
N PRO A 155 2.93 -7.68 10.43
CA PRO A 155 2.11 -8.09 9.29
C PRO A 155 1.35 -6.89 8.71
N GLY A 156 1.11 -6.92 7.41
CA GLY A 156 0.21 -5.99 6.75
C GLY A 156 0.76 -4.57 6.58
N TRP A 157 1.93 -4.45 5.99
CA TRP A 157 2.45 -3.14 5.61
C TRP A 157 1.68 -2.50 4.44
N LEU A 158 1.74 -1.18 4.36
CA LEU A 158 1.30 -0.40 3.22
C LEU A 158 2.48 0.33 2.60
N GLU A 159 2.68 0.10 1.30
CA GLU A 159 3.72 0.78 0.51
C GLU A 159 3.19 2.10 -0.04
N TRP A 160 4.00 3.15 0.04
CA TRP A 160 3.78 4.43 -0.60
C TRP A 160 4.92 4.74 -1.57
N PRO A 161 4.61 4.97 -2.86
CA PRO A 161 5.63 5.30 -3.85
C PRO A 161 6.36 6.62 -3.55
N THR A 162 7.60 6.69 -3.95
CA THR A 162 8.56 7.78 -3.70
C THR A 162 8.05 9.20 -3.97
N GLY A 163 7.10 9.42 -4.86
CA GLY A 163 6.61 10.76 -5.21
C GLY A 163 5.58 11.37 -4.24
N ILE A 164 5.02 10.57 -3.32
CA ILE A 164 3.89 11.00 -2.46
C ILE A 164 4.38 11.62 -1.14
N MET A 165 5.61 11.28 -0.71
CA MET A 165 6.11 11.51 0.64
C MET A 165 6.17 12.97 1.11
N PRO A 166 6.63 13.97 0.34
CA PRO A 166 6.78 15.32 0.89
C PRO A 166 5.47 15.94 1.36
N GLY A 167 4.37 15.73 0.60
CA GLY A 167 3.05 16.22 0.96
C GLY A 167 2.41 15.44 2.12
N MET A 168 2.65 14.13 2.19
CA MET A 168 2.17 13.30 3.30
C MET A 168 2.96 13.52 4.58
N GLN A 169 4.28 13.62 4.53
CA GLN A 169 5.09 13.92 5.71
C GLN A 169 4.67 15.24 6.37
N ALA A 170 4.40 16.27 5.59
CA ALA A 170 3.91 17.55 6.11
C ALA A 170 2.54 17.41 6.79
N LYS A 171 1.64 16.59 6.24
CA LYS A 171 0.31 16.32 6.83
C LYS A 171 0.38 15.36 8.03
N LEU A 172 1.31 14.42 8.02
CA LEU A 172 1.45 13.39 9.07
C LEU A 172 2.29 13.86 10.25
N LYS A 173 3.17 14.86 10.10
CA LYS A 173 3.91 15.47 11.23
C LYS A 173 3.00 15.98 12.35
N ASN A 174 1.76 16.34 12.03
CA ASN A 174 0.77 16.85 12.99
C ASN A 174 -0.27 15.79 13.42
N PHE A 175 -0.22 14.57 12.89
CA PHE A 175 -1.15 13.50 13.22
C PHE A 175 -0.38 12.28 13.69
N GLN A 176 -0.67 11.82 14.91
CA GLN A 176 -0.33 10.45 15.28
C GLN A 176 -1.16 9.52 14.39
N LEU A 177 -0.57 9.03 13.32
CA LEU A 177 -1.23 8.14 12.38
C LEU A 177 -1.48 6.79 13.05
N THR A 178 -2.73 6.55 13.45
CA THR A 178 -3.13 5.22 13.91
C THR A 178 -3.49 4.32 12.73
N PRO A 179 -3.37 2.99 12.86
CA PRO A 179 -3.77 2.05 11.81
C PRO A 179 -5.24 2.23 11.38
N ILE A 180 -6.15 2.50 12.32
CA ILE A 180 -7.56 2.77 12.04
C ILE A 180 -7.73 4.06 11.23
N GLN A 181 -7.04 5.13 11.60
CA GLN A 181 -7.12 6.40 10.86
C GLN A 181 -6.59 6.24 9.44
N LEU A 182 -5.50 5.48 9.26
CA LEU A 182 -4.99 5.16 7.93
C LEU A 182 -6.02 4.37 7.11
N GLU A 183 -6.63 3.34 7.70
CA GLU A 183 -7.63 2.53 7.02
C GLU A 183 -8.86 3.37 6.62
N ARG A 184 -9.37 4.20 7.51
CA ARG A 184 -10.47 5.15 7.22
C ARG A 184 -10.10 6.17 6.15
N PHE A 185 -8.87 6.69 6.17
CA PHE A 185 -8.38 7.57 5.12
C PHE A 185 -8.33 6.87 3.76
N LEU A 186 -7.93 5.60 3.72
CA LEU A 186 -7.94 4.78 2.51
C LEU A 186 -9.38 4.50 2.04
N GLN A 187 -10.31 4.27 2.96
CA GLN A 187 -11.73 4.05 2.68
C GLN A 187 -12.42 5.32 2.16
N GLN A 188 -12.26 6.46 2.83
CA GLN A 188 -12.89 7.73 2.45
C GLN A 188 -12.57 8.16 1.03
N ARG A 189 -11.42 7.75 0.50
CA ARG A 189 -11.05 7.99 -0.91
C ARG A 189 -11.68 7.01 -1.88
N ILE A 190 -12.40 6.02 -1.38
CA ILE A 190 -12.99 4.94 -2.17
C ILE A 190 -14.52 5.05 -2.20
N ASP A 191 -15.13 5.89 -1.35
CA ASP A 191 -16.58 6.07 -1.36
C ASP A 191 -17.05 6.71 -2.68
N PRO A 192 -17.71 5.93 -3.57
CA PRO A 192 -18.21 6.44 -4.83
C PRO A 192 -19.38 7.43 -4.66
N ASN A 193 -19.95 7.54 -3.44
CA ASN A 193 -21.11 8.37 -3.14
C ASN A 193 -20.75 9.70 -2.48
N GLU A 194 -19.55 9.86 -1.92
CA GLU A 194 -19.07 11.22 -1.65
C GLU A 194 -18.83 11.90 -3.01
N ASN A 195 -19.51 13.01 -3.22
CA ASN A 195 -19.31 13.95 -4.34
C ASN A 195 -17.90 14.57 -4.28
N HIS A 196 -16.86 13.74 -4.21
CA HIS A 196 -15.60 14.16 -4.81
C HIS A 196 -15.95 14.41 -6.28
N PRO A 197 -15.65 15.60 -6.82
CA PRO A 197 -15.70 15.74 -8.24
C PRO A 197 -14.88 14.54 -8.74
N LYS A 198 -15.58 13.50 -9.25
CA LYS A 198 -14.91 12.48 -10.03
C LYS A 198 -14.00 13.32 -10.91
N SER A 199 -12.69 13.24 -10.71
CA SER A 199 -11.81 13.70 -11.76
C SER A 199 -12.05 12.67 -12.87
N GLU A 200 -13.24 12.72 -13.42
CA GLU A 200 -13.56 12.19 -14.71
C GLU A 200 -12.74 13.03 -15.67
N LEU A 201 -11.43 12.74 -15.61
CA LEU A 201 -10.65 13.04 -16.80
C LEU A 201 -11.41 12.28 -17.88
N PRO A 202 -12.10 12.99 -18.79
CA PRO A 202 -12.93 12.35 -19.79
C PRO A 202 -12.08 11.26 -20.42
N GLN A 203 -12.62 10.05 -20.45
CA GLN A 203 -11.89 8.90 -20.96
C GLN A 203 -11.67 9.19 -22.45
N ASP A 204 -10.41 9.40 -22.83
CA ASP A 204 -10.07 9.70 -24.21
C ASP A 204 -10.44 8.51 -25.09
N SER A 205 -11.06 8.80 -26.21
CA SER A 205 -11.50 7.78 -27.17
C SER A 205 -10.35 7.23 -28.03
N SER A 206 -9.14 7.80 -27.89
CA SER A 206 -7.98 7.37 -28.67
C SER A 206 -6.66 7.69 -27.97
N LEU A 207 -5.62 6.92 -28.30
CA LEU A 207 -4.26 7.16 -27.83
C LEU A 207 -3.75 8.56 -28.22
N LYS A 208 -4.11 9.05 -29.42
CA LYS A 208 -3.71 10.37 -29.90
C LYS A 208 -4.26 11.48 -28.99
N THR A 209 -5.52 11.40 -28.61
CA THR A 209 -6.18 12.37 -27.73
C THR A 209 -5.62 12.32 -26.32
N ALA A 210 -5.40 11.10 -25.77
CA ALA A 210 -4.81 10.90 -24.46
C ALA A 210 -3.40 11.51 -24.36
N VAL A 211 -2.54 11.26 -25.35
CA VAL A 211 -1.19 11.83 -25.41
C VAL A 211 -1.22 13.36 -25.57
N ALA A 212 -2.12 13.90 -26.39
CA ALA A 212 -2.26 15.34 -26.55
C ALA A 212 -2.66 16.04 -25.23
N ARG A 213 -3.59 15.42 -24.46
CA ARG A 213 -4.02 15.92 -23.15
C ARG A 213 -2.89 15.89 -22.13
N MET A 214 -2.16 14.75 -22.03
CA MET A 214 -0.98 14.62 -21.19
C MET A 214 0.05 15.70 -21.53
N THR A 215 0.38 15.86 -22.81
CA THR A 215 1.36 16.84 -23.28
C THR A 215 0.96 18.27 -22.94
N LYS A 216 -0.34 18.62 -23.13
CA LYS A 216 -0.87 19.95 -22.79
C LYS A 216 -0.72 20.22 -21.27
N ALA A 217 -1.12 19.27 -20.43
CA ALA A 217 -1.02 19.41 -18.98
C ALA A 217 0.44 19.51 -18.54
N ALA A 218 1.32 18.63 -19.05
CA ALA A 218 2.74 18.59 -18.69
C ALA A 218 3.47 19.88 -19.07
N LYS A 219 3.16 20.48 -20.24
CA LYS A 219 3.70 21.77 -20.65
C LYS A 219 3.24 22.90 -19.73
N ALA A 220 1.97 22.90 -19.34
CA ALA A 220 1.39 23.93 -18.47
C ALA A 220 2.04 23.95 -17.07
N GLU A 221 2.46 22.78 -16.57
CA GLU A 221 3.06 22.63 -15.24
C GLU A 221 4.58 22.42 -15.28
N GLY A 222 5.20 22.54 -16.45
CA GLY A 222 6.67 22.46 -16.59
C GLY A 222 7.28 21.06 -16.44
N ILE A 223 6.46 19.99 -16.49
CA ILE A 223 6.92 18.59 -16.32
C ILE A 223 7.41 18.05 -17.67
N GLN A 224 8.60 18.44 -18.07
CA GLN A 224 9.16 18.10 -19.39
C GLN A 224 9.30 16.59 -19.62
N ASN A 225 9.53 15.78 -18.56
CA ASN A 225 9.69 14.32 -18.64
C ASN A 225 8.43 13.57 -19.12
N LEU A 226 7.25 14.24 -19.12
CA LEU A 226 5.99 13.70 -19.62
C LEU A 226 5.59 14.29 -20.98
N VAL A 227 6.37 15.23 -21.51
CA VAL A 227 6.16 15.78 -22.87
C VAL A 227 6.77 14.83 -23.89
N MET A 228 6.00 13.84 -24.29
CA MET A 228 6.45 12.75 -25.17
C MET A 228 5.51 12.57 -26.37
N THR A 229 6.06 12.10 -27.47
CA THR A 229 5.28 11.72 -28.66
C THR A 229 4.50 10.41 -28.42
N GLN A 230 3.50 10.15 -29.25
CA GLN A 230 2.72 8.91 -29.21
C GLN A 230 3.63 7.66 -29.32
N THR A 231 4.65 7.70 -30.17
CA THR A 231 5.61 6.59 -30.31
C THR A 231 6.45 6.38 -29.05
N GLN A 232 6.88 7.46 -28.39
CA GLN A 232 7.62 7.38 -27.12
C GLN A 232 6.74 6.82 -26.00
N TRP A 233 5.47 7.25 -25.93
CA TRP A 233 4.51 6.70 -24.99
C TRP A 233 4.26 5.20 -25.21
N LYS A 234 4.07 4.76 -26.47
CA LYS A 234 3.97 3.31 -26.79
C LYS A 234 5.19 2.53 -26.30
N LYS A 235 6.39 3.05 -26.56
CA LYS A 235 7.64 2.41 -26.11
C LYS A 235 7.75 2.36 -24.57
N LEU A 236 7.30 3.41 -23.88
CA LEU A 236 7.29 3.46 -22.42
C LEU A 236 6.31 2.45 -21.82
N VAL A 237 5.10 2.34 -22.37
CA VAL A 237 4.03 1.48 -21.85
C VAL A 237 4.29 0.00 -22.16
N ALA A 238 4.87 -0.31 -23.32
CA ALA A 238 5.04 -1.68 -23.82
C ALA A 238 5.66 -2.69 -22.84
N PRO A 239 6.74 -2.37 -22.09
CA PRO A 239 7.33 -3.30 -21.14
C PRO A 239 6.39 -3.70 -20.00
N TYR A 240 5.44 -2.82 -19.63
CA TYR A 240 4.56 -2.97 -18.49
C TYR A 240 3.18 -3.54 -18.84
N MET A 241 2.92 -3.88 -20.09
CA MET A 241 1.58 -4.31 -20.55
C MET A 241 1.09 -5.64 -19.98
N LYS A 242 1.95 -6.44 -19.38
CA LYS A 242 1.55 -7.63 -18.63
C LYS A 242 0.80 -7.20 -17.36
N SER A 243 -0.35 -7.83 -17.09
CA SER A 243 -1.27 -7.44 -15.99
C SER A 243 -0.63 -7.34 -14.61
N SER A 244 0.45 -8.05 -14.36
CA SER A 244 1.21 -8.01 -13.10
C SER A 244 2.16 -6.81 -12.95
N GLN A 245 2.32 -5.97 -13.99
CA GLN A 245 3.32 -4.91 -14.02
C GLN A 245 2.73 -3.49 -14.02
N ILE A 246 1.43 -3.34 -13.79
CA ILE A 246 0.79 -2.03 -13.71
C ILE A 246 1.38 -1.16 -12.59
N ASN A 247 1.77 -1.77 -11.48
CA ASN A 247 2.39 -1.07 -10.35
C ASN A 247 3.77 -0.51 -10.73
N GLU A 248 4.53 -1.23 -11.56
CA GLU A 248 5.82 -0.77 -12.06
C GLU A 248 5.66 0.41 -13.02
N PHE A 249 4.61 0.39 -13.85
CA PHE A 249 4.27 1.53 -14.70
C PHE A 249 3.89 2.76 -13.87
N VAL A 250 3.09 2.59 -12.81
CA VAL A 250 2.74 3.67 -11.87
C VAL A 250 3.99 4.26 -11.22
N LYS A 251 4.94 3.42 -10.76
CA LYS A 251 6.24 3.85 -10.21
C LYS A 251 7.05 4.67 -11.23
N GLU A 252 7.12 4.20 -12.48
CA GLU A 252 7.83 4.91 -13.54
C GLU A 252 7.22 6.29 -13.83
N ILE A 253 5.89 6.39 -13.85
CA ILE A 253 5.19 7.67 -14.03
C ILE A 253 5.46 8.60 -12.84
N SER A 254 5.34 8.12 -11.62
CA SER A 254 5.62 8.90 -10.40
C SER A 254 7.05 9.46 -10.41
N LYS A 255 8.03 8.64 -10.84
CA LYS A 255 9.42 9.08 -10.99
C LYS A 255 9.57 10.21 -12.02
N ARG A 256 8.83 10.15 -13.15
CA ARG A 256 8.89 11.15 -14.21
C ARG A 256 8.20 12.46 -13.83
N VAL A 257 7.13 12.35 -13.05
CA VAL A 257 6.45 13.53 -12.48
C VAL A 257 7.37 14.28 -11.52
N GLY A 258 8.17 13.53 -10.74
CA GLY A 258 9.04 14.13 -9.73
C GLY A 258 8.29 14.57 -8.48
N SER A 259 8.72 15.68 -7.89
CA SER A 259 8.08 16.24 -6.69
C SER A 259 6.71 16.83 -7.04
N VAL A 260 5.66 16.36 -6.37
CA VAL A 260 4.30 16.89 -6.47
C VAL A 260 3.89 17.60 -5.18
N GLN A 261 3.04 18.62 -5.30
CA GLN A 261 2.60 19.41 -4.15
C GLN A 261 1.51 18.70 -3.33
N SER A 262 0.76 17.78 -3.95
CA SER A 262 -0.33 17.06 -3.31
C SER A 262 -0.54 15.66 -3.91
N VAL A 263 -1.27 14.82 -3.16
CA VAL A 263 -1.74 13.51 -3.67
C VAL A 263 -2.68 13.70 -4.86
N ASP A 264 -3.46 14.76 -4.87
CA ASP A 264 -4.39 15.04 -5.96
C ASP A 264 -3.64 15.39 -7.25
N ASP A 265 -2.51 16.11 -7.14
CA ASP A 265 -1.63 16.35 -8.28
C ASP A 265 -1.04 15.04 -8.82
N LEU A 266 -0.59 14.14 -7.95
CA LEU A 266 -0.11 12.84 -8.39
C LEU A 266 -1.23 12.02 -9.05
N ASN A 267 -2.41 11.96 -8.44
CA ASN A 267 -3.56 11.24 -8.99
C ASN A 267 -3.98 11.78 -10.36
N LYS A 268 -3.90 13.09 -10.57
CA LYS A 268 -4.10 13.72 -11.89
C LYS A 268 -3.13 13.15 -12.92
N TRP A 269 -1.83 13.09 -12.60
CA TRP A 269 -0.81 12.58 -13.53
C TRP A 269 -0.96 11.09 -13.78
N LEU A 270 -1.24 10.30 -12.73
CA LEU A 270 -1.52 8.88 -12.86
C LEU A 270 -2.78 8.64 -13.69
N GLY A 271 -3.85 9.42 -13.50
CA GLY A 271 -5.07 9.34 -14.30
C GLY A 271 -4.82 9.61 -15.79
N LEU A 272 -4.04 10.64 -16.11
CA LEU A 272 -3.63 10.92 -17.48
C LEU A 272 -2.78 9.79 -18.08
N ALA A 273 -1.84 9.25 -17.32
CA ALA A 273 -1.00 8.14 -17.78
C ALA A 273 -1.79 6.83 -17.95
N MET A 274 -2.73 6.54 -17.05
CA MET A 274 -3.65 5.40 -17.18
C MET A 274 -4.59 5.53 -18.38
N ASN A 275 -4.95 6.74 -18.74
CA ASN A 275 -5.71 6.98 -19.96
C ASN A 275 -4.90 6.63 -21.22
N ILE A 276 -3.61 6.98 -21.25
CA ILE A 276 -2.69 6.55 -22.31
C ILE A 276 -2.54 5.02 -22.31
N TRP A 277 -2.33 4.39 -21.14
CA TRP A 277 -2.27 2.94 -20.99
C TRP A 277 -3.50 2.25 -21.57
N ASN A 278 -4.69 2.69 -21.17
CA ASN A 278 -5.96 2.10 -21.59
C ASN A 278 -6.21 2.21 -23.11
N ASN A 279 -5.61 3.20 -23.77
CA ASN A 279 -5.72 3.43 -25.20
C ASN A 279 -4.52 2.87 -26.00
N THR A 280 -3.52 2.26 -25.34
CA THR A 280 -2.36 1.70 -26.03
C THR A 280 -2.66 0.27 -26.52
N PRO A 281 -2.55 -0.02 -27.85
CA PRO A 281 -2.74 -1.36 -28.38
C PRO A 281 -1.77 -2.38 -27.78
N GLN A 282 -2.26 -3.56 -27.42
CA GLN A 282 -1.50 -4.65 -26.82
C GLN A 282 -1.27 -5.79 -27.82
N PRO A 283 -0.03 -6.11 -28.17
CA PRO A 283 0.26 -7.16 -29.16
C PRO A 283 -0.27 -8.54 -28.77
N ASP A 284 -0.18 -8.90 -27.49
CA ASP A 284 -0.67 -10.16 -26.92
C ASP A 284 -2.20 -10.29 -26.86
N ARG A 285 -2.91 -9.22 -27.18
CA ARG A 285 -4.39 -9.15 -27.23
C ARG A 285 -4.90 -8.83 -28.63
N GLY A 286 -4.22 -9.30 -29.64
CA GLY A 286 -4.58 -9.09 -31.05
C GLY A 286 -4.51 -7.63 -31.48
N GLY A 287 -3.66 -6.81 -30.85
CA GLY A 287 -3.50 -5.41 -31.18
C GLY A 287 -4.61 -4.49 -30.62
N LYS A 288 -5.53 -5.03 -29.82
CA LYS A 288 -6.58 -4.22 -29.16
C LYS A 288 -6.06 -3.58 -27.89
N SER A 289 -6.54 -2.38 -27.59
CA SER A 289 -6.28 -1.70 -26.33
C SER A 289 -7.17 -2.25 -25.19
N PRO A 290 -6.80 -2.07 -23.92
CA PRO A 290 -7.65 -2.44 -22.79
C PRO A 290 -9.04 -1.79 -22.85
N LEU A 291 -9.15 -0.58 -23.38
CA LEU A 291 -10.41 0.12 -23.54
C LEU A 291 -11.32 -0.57 -24.57
N GLU A 292 -10.77 -0.92 -25.75
CA GLU A 292 -11.52 -1.61 -26.80
C GLU A 292 -12.04 -2.98 -26.30
N ILE A 293 -11.20 -3.74 -25.57
CA ILE A 293 -11.60 -5.02 -24.98
C ILE A 293 -12.74 -4.86 -23.96
N ARG A 294 -12.72 -3.79 -23.15
CA ARG A 294 -13.80 -3.51 -22.21
C ARG A 294 -15.10 -3.13 -22.90
N GLN A 295 -15.03 -2.38 -23.99
CA GLN A 295 -16.21 -1.99 -24.76
C GLN A 295 -16.88 -3.19 -25.42
N GLU A 296 -16.09 -4.13 -25.96
CA GLU A 296 -16.61 -5.36 -26.56
C GLU A 296 -17.26 -6.31 -25.54
N ARG A 297 -16.86 -6.24 -24.26
CA ARG A 297 -17.41 -7.07 -23.18
C ARG A 297 -18.66 -6.49 -22.51
N LYS A 298 -19.03 -5.24 -22.80
CA LYS A 298 -20.33 -4.74 -22.36
C LYS A 298 -21.42 -5.49 -23.14
N PRO A 299 -22.30 -6.27 -22.47
CA PRO A 299 -23.46 -6.81 -23.16
C PRO A 299 -24.25 -5.63 -23.70
N GLU A 300 -24.69 -5.72 -24.94
CA GLU A 300 -25.69 -4.82 -25.47
C GLU A 300 -26.83 -4.83 -24.47
N SER A 301 -27.03 -3.73 -23.75
CA SER A 301 -28.17 -3.53 -22.88
C SER A 301 -29.37 -3.61 -23.82
N GLY A 302 -30.02 -4.79 -23.81
CA GLY A 302 -31.19 -5.10 -24.63
C GLY A 302 -32.25 -4.03 -24.48
N GLY A 303 -32.74 -3.63 -25.61
CA GLY A 303 -33.89 -2.76 -25.76
C GLY A 303 -35.16 -3.35 -25.18
#